data_a7fe2b9940858db103924ab4778899d5
#
_entry.id   a7fe2b9940858db103924ab4778899d5
#
_cell.length_a   1.000
_cell.length_b   1.000
_cell.length_c   1.000
_cell.angle_alpha   90.00
_cell.angle_beta   90.00
_cell.angle_gamma   90.00
#
_symmetry.space_group_name_H-M   'P 1'
#
loop_
_entity.id
_entity.type
_entity.pdbx_description
1 polymer ?
#
loop_
_entity_poly.entity_id
_entity_poly.type
_entity_poly.pdbx_seq_one_letter_code
_entity_poly.pdbx_strand_id
1 'polypeptide(L)'
;MVFEKLIFPKRKRESMHHFFVDKSEIIGDEIKLFGENFHHLQKVLRGKIGEEIIISSGEAVDYHCKIKRYGEDHAVLSVSFLEEAHELKTKVILLQALPKGEKMELIIQKAVELGASEIIPLESENCIVQLKGDKAEKKRLRWQGISEAAAKQSKRSVIPVITPVSTWKEAFSLVKNAEIKLMPYENEKGVGFTKDELLLVEELGEKSGGTLALCIGPEGGFSKEEVEKAKKEGFLPISLGKRILRTETAAITALSLIMMHLEFGESKEAR
;
A
#
# COMPACT_ATOMS: atom_id res chain seq x y z
N MET A 1 -5.46 -44.21 -9.71
CA MET A 1 -6.19 -43.14 -10.44
C MET A 1 -5.27 -41.96 -10.42
N VAL A 2 -4.69 -41.67 -11.57
CA VAL A 2 -3.47 -40.84 -11.76
C VAL A 2 -3.90 -39.39 -11.76
N PHE A 3 -3.38 -38.58 -10.83
CA PHE A 3 -3.48 -37.12 -10.91
C PHE A 3 -2.50 -36.66 -12.00
N GLU A 4 -3.02 -36.34 -13.17
CA GLU A 4 -2.28 -35.63 -14.19
C GLU A 4 -1.86 -34.25 -13.64
N LYS A 5 -0.54 -34.09 -13.47
CA LYS A 5 0.10 -32.80 -13.25
C LYS A 5 -0.25 -31.90 -14.43
N LEU A 6 -1.13 -30.95 -14.25
CA LEU A 6 -1.24 -29.77 -15.10
C LEU A 6 0.08 -28.99 -14.99
N ILE A 7 1.02 -29.34 -15.87
CA ILE A 7 2.25 -28.56 -16.06
C ILE A 7 1.83 -27.32 -16.84
N PHE A 8 1.58 -26.24 -16.11
CA PHE A 8 1.51 -24.92 -16.75
C PHE A 8 2.88 -24.67 -17.39
N PRO A 9 2.95 -24.32 -18.69
CA PRO A 9 4.23 -23.98 -19.30
C PRO A 9 4.87 -22.85 -18.51
N LYS A 10 6.12 -23.02 -18.06
CA LYS A 10 6.92 -21.93 -17.50
C LYS A 10 7.03 -20.87 -18.59
N ARG A 11 6.08 -19.94 -18.67
CA ARG A 11 6.26 -18.70 -19.42
C ARG A 11 7.51 -18.05 -18.84
N LYS A 12 8.51 -17.77 -19.68
CA LYS A 12 9.56 -16.82 -19.33
C LYS A 12 8.83 -15.58 -18.82
N ARG A 13 8.98 -15.27 -17.54
CA ARG A 13 8.59 -13.99 -16.94
C ARG A 13 9.57 -12.94 -17.47
N GLU A 14 9.45 -12.58 -18.75
CA GLU A 14 9.89 -11.27 -19.18
C GLU A 14 9.09 -10.27 -18.35
N SER A 15 9.77 -9.28 -17.81
CA SER A 15 9.12 -8.26 -16.96
C SER A 15 8.09 -7.53 -17.80
N MET A 16 6.82 -7.96 -17.73
CA MET A 16 5.74 -7.24 -18.41
C MET A 16 5.64 -5.85 -17.81
N HIS A 17 5.59 -4.86 -18.68
CA HIS A 17 5.44 -3.47 -18.27
C HIS A 17 4.04 -3.25 -17.71
N HIS A 18 3.95 -2.49 -16.62
CA HIS A 18 2.73 -2.22 -15.88
C HIS A 18 2.42 -0.73 -15.90
N PHE A 19 1.18 -0.38 -16.28
CA PHE A 19 0.71 1.00 -16.36
C PHE A 19 -0.59 1.17 -15.59
N PHE A 20 -0.79 2.37 -15.05
CA PHE A 20 -2.04 2.76 -14.44
C PHE A 20 -2.79 3.71 -15.37
N VAL A 21 -4.08 3.48 -15.54
CA VAL A 21 -4.96 4.29 -16.37
C VAL A 21 -6.21 4.70 -15.59
N ASP A 22 -6.87 5.78 -16.02
CA ASP A 22 -8.21 6.09 -15.54
C ASP A 22 -9.22 5.09 -16.12
N LYS A 23 -10.24 4.74 -15.34
CA LYS A 23 -11.29 3.82 -15.78
C LYS A 23 -12.00 4.28 -17.05
N SER A 24 -12.09 5.58 -17.29
CA SER A 24 -12.65 6.17 -18.51
C SER A 24 -11.87 5.86 -19.78
N GLU A 25 -10.60 5.43 -19.65
CA GLU A 25 -9.75 5.03 -20.78
C GLU A 25 -10.01 3.59 -21.24
N ILE A 26 -10.84 2.84 -20.47
CA ILE A 26 -11.23 1.45 -20.75
C ILE A 26 -12.59 1.46 -21.46
N ILE A 27 -12.63 1.04 -22.72
CA ILE A 27 -13.85 1.05 -23.55
C ILE A 27 -14.05 -0.35 -24.15
N GLY A 28 -14.90 -1.15 -23.51
CA GLY A 28 -15.10 -2.54 -23.91
C GLY A 28 -13.82 -3.35 -23.85
N ASP A 29 -13.41 -3.97 -24.95
CA ASP A 29 -12.19 -4.79 -25.04
C ASP A 29 -10.95 -3.98 -25.47
N GLU A 30 -11.05 -2.65 -25.51
CA GLU A 30 -9.93 -1.79 -25.86
C GLU A 30 -9.61 -0.79 -24.74
N ILE A 31 -8.32 -0.54 -24.55
CA ILE A 31 -7.82 0.48 -23.62
C ILE A 31 -6.99 1.47 -24.44
N LYS A 32 -7.22 2.76 -24.20
CA LYS A 32 -6.45 3.84 -24.83
C LYS A 32 -5.47 4.40 -23.82
N LEU A 33 -4.19 4.32 -24.13
CA LEU A 33 -3.10 4.79 -23.28
C LEU A 33 -2.62 6.16 -23.80
N PHE A 34 -2.83 7.22 -23.01
CA PHE A 34 -2.51 8.61 -23.36
C PHE A 34 -1.33 9.17 -22.55
N GLY A 35 -0.91 10.39 -22.91
CA GLY A 35 -0.03 11.25 -22.13
C GLY A 35 1.33 10.64 -21.80
N GLU A 36 1.74 10.74 -20.54
CA GLU A 36 3.03 10.23 -20.07
C GLU A 36 3.16 8.72 -20.23
N ASN A 37 2.09 7.97 -20.02
CA ASN A 37 2.07 6.53 -20.20
C ASN A 37 2.31 6.14 -21.66
N PHE A 38 1.66 6.83 -22.61
CA PHE A 38 1.89 6.63 -24.03
C PHE A 38 3.33 6.97 -24.43
N HIS A 39 3.85 8.13 -23.97
CA HIS A 39 5.23 8.52 -24.22
C HIS A 39 6.22 7.51 -23.65
N HIS A 40 5.99 7.04 -22.44
CA HIS A 40 6.84 6.02 -21.80
C HIS A 40 6.84 4.72 -22.59
N LEU A 41 5.64 4.21 -22.95
CA LEU A 41 5.51 2.98 -23.75
C LEU A 41 6.23 3.11 -25.12
N GLN A 42 5.99 4.21 -25.83
CA GLN A 42 6.50 4.38 -27.21
C GLN A 42 7.98 4.75 -27.27
N LYS A 43 8.42 5.72 -26.45
CA LYS A 43 9.77 6.33 -26.56
C LYS A 43 10.79 5.69 -25.65
N VAL A 44 10.40 5.33 -24.41
CA VAL A 44 11.33 4.77 -23.43
C VAL A 44 11.42 3.25 -23.61
N LEU A 45 10.28 2.57 -23.57
CA LEU A 45 10.21 1.12 -23.67
C LEU A 45 10.28 0.60 -25.10
N ARG A 46 9.93 1.44 -26.08
CA ARG A 46 9.87 1.09 -27.50
C ARG A 46 9.02 -0.15 -27.77
N GLY A 47 7.86 -0.21 -27.10
CA GLY A 47 6.93 -1.33 -27.16
C GLY A 47 6.52 -1.67 -28.58
N LYS A 48 6.45 -2.95 -28.90
CA LYS A 48 6.14 -3.45 -30.24
C LYS A 48 4.66 -3.87 -30.32
N ILE A 49 4.06 -3.73 -31.51
CA ILE A 49 2.71 -4.26 -31.76
C ILE A 49 2.72 -5.75 -31.45
N GLY A 50 1.70 -6.21 -30.68
CA GLY A 50 1.59 -7.58 -30.19
C GLY A 50 2.30 -7.86 -28.85
N GLU A 51 3.11 -6.93 -28.35
CA GLU A 51 3.75 -7.05 -27.03
C GLU A 51 2.72 -7.03 -25.90
N GLU A 52 2.93 -7.87 -24.90
CA GLU A 52 2.04 -8.00 -23.75
C GLU A 52 2.41 -6.98 -22.67
N ILE A 53 1.41 -6.29 -22.13
CA ILE A 53 1.53 -5.34 -21.02
C ILE A 53 0.37 -5.51 -20.06
N ILE A 54 0.54 -5.06 -18.81
CA ILE A 54 -0.50 -5.07 -17.78
C ILE A 54 -1.00 -3.65 -17.58
N ILE A 55 -2.32 -3.51 -17.48
CA ILE A 55 -3.00 -2.25 -17.17
C ILE A 55 -3.83 -2.43 -15.91
N SER A 56 -3.70 -1.50 -14.97
CA SER A 56 -4.55 -1.41 -13.78
C SER A 56 -5.30 -0.09 -13.76
N SER A 57 -6.54 -0.12 -13.31
CA SER A 57 -7.41 1.05 -13.15
C SER A 57 -7.69 1.40 -11.68
N GLY A 58 -6.94 0.82 -10.75
CA GLY A 58 -7.18 0.99 -9.31
C GLY A 58 -8.32 0.13 -8.77
N GLU A 59 -8.79 -0.83 -9.56
CA GLU A 59 -9.81 -1.82 -9.18
C GLU A 59 -9.17 -3.16 -8.79
N ALA A 60 -10.00 -4.09 -8.34
CA ALA A 60 -9.56 -5.43 -7.91
C ALA A 60 -9.18 -6.37 -9.08
N VAL A 61 -8.94 -5.83 -10.28
CA VAL A 61 -8.57 -6.59 -11.47
C VAL A 61 -7.48 -5.89 -12.26
N ASP A 62 -6.62 -6.70 -12.86
CA ASP A 62 -5.61 -6.29 -13.82
C ASP A 62 -6.01 -6.75 -15.23
N TYR A 63 -5.80 -5.88 -16.20
CA TYR A 63 -6.07 -6.14 -17.61
C TYR A 63 -4.78 -6.58 -18.30
N HIS A 64 -4.70 -7.82 -18.72
CA HIS A 64 -3.64 -8.29 -19.59
C HIS A 64 -3.94 -7.91 -21.02
N CYS A 65 -3.11 -7.05 -21.60
CA CYS A 65 -3.34 -6.42 -22.89
C CYS A 65 -2.22 -6.69 -23.87
N LYS A 66 -2.54 -6.56 -25.17
CA LYS A 66 -1.56 -6.50 -26.27
C LYS A 66 -1.61 -5.16 -26.95
N ILE A 67 -0.45 -4.62 -27.31
CA ILE A 67 -0.37 -3.40 -28.10
C ILE A 67 -0.96 -3.69 -29.48
N LYS A 68 -2.10 -3.08 -29.81
CA LYS A 68 -2.81 -3.28 -31.07
C LYS A 68 -2.31 -2.35 -32.15
N ARG A 69 -2.19 -1.08 -31.84
CA ARG A 69 -1.69 -0.04 -32.76
C ARG A 69 -1.27 1.21 -32.02
N TYR A 70 -0.46 2.03 -32.65
CA TYR A 70 -0.12 3.39 -32.24
C TYR A 70 -0.91 4.40 -33.05
N GLY A 71 -1.50 5.40 -32.42
CA GLY A 71 -2.05 6.61 -33.01
C GLY A 71 -1.04 7.75 -32.93
N GLU A 72 -1.49 8.97 -33.19
CA GLU A 72 -0.65 10.17 -33.13
C GLU A 72 -0.29 10.53 -31.68
N ASP A 73 -1.25 10.46 -30.77
CA ASP A 73 -1.16 10.88 -29.37
C ASP A 73 -1.50 9.78 -28.35
N HIS A 74 -1.76 8.54 -28.82
CA HIS A 74 -2.14 7.43 -27.95
C HIS A 74 -1.72 6.07 -28.52
N ALA A 75 -1.70 5.06 -27.64
CA ALA A 75 -1.66 3.66 -28.03
C ALA A 75 -3.02 3.01 -27.76
N VAL A 76 -3.45 2.14 -28.68
CA VAL A 76 -4.63 1.29 -28.48
C VAL A 76 -4.15 -0.10 -28.12
N LEU A 77 -4.66 -0.58 -27.00
CA LEU A 77 -4.40 -1.90 -26.45
C LEU A 77 -5.66 -2.76 -26.60
N SER A 78 -5.49 -4.04 -26.90
CA SER A 78 -6.59 -5.00 -26.85
C SER A 78 -6.48 -5.83 -25.58
N VAL A 79 -7.58 -5.93 -24.83
CA VAL A 79 -7.67 -6.79 -23.63
C VAL A 79 -7.65 -8.26 -24.06
N SER A 80 -6.77 -9.06 -23.47
CA SER A 80 -6.66 -10.49 -23.72
C SER A 80 -7.42 -11.29 -22.67
N PHE A 81 -7.25 -10.94 -21.40
CA PHE A 81 -7.96 -11.52 -20.26
C PHE A 81 -7.82 -10.61 -19.03
N LEU A 82 -8.62 -10.89 -18.02
CA LEU A 82 -8.57 -10.24 -16.71
C LEU A 82 -7.94 -11.19 -15.70
N GLU A 83 -7.14 -10.64 -14.80
CA GLU A 83 -6.57 -11.36 -13.66
C GLU A 83 -6.99 -10.66 -12.37
N GLU A 84 -7.27 -11.42 -11.32
CA GLU A 84 -7.57 -10.85 -10.01
C GLU A 84 -6.33 -10.13 -9.47
N ALA A 85 -6.52 -8.93 -8.95
CA ALA A 85 -5.43 -8.11 -8.42
C ALA A 85 -4.82 -8.77 -7.18
N HIS A 86 -3.50 -8.68 -7.05
CA HIS A 86 -2.75 -9.17 -5.88
C HIS A 86 -2.75 -8.13 -4.75
N GLU A 87 -3.96 -7.75 -4.30
CA GLU A 87 -4.13 -6.79 -3.20
C GLU A 87 -4.63 -7.50 -1.93
N LEU A 88 -4.27 -6.95 -0.77
CA LEU A 88 -4.85 -7.40 0.49
C LEU A 88 -6.37 -7.13 0.47
N LYS A 89 -7.17 -8.09 0.89
CA LYS A 89 -8.63 -7.89 1.04
C LYS A 89 -8.96 -6.88 2.13
N THR A 90 -8.08 -6.73 3.12
CA THR A 90 -8.15 -5.77 4.21
C THR A 90 -7.46 -4.46 3.82
N LYS A 91 -8.15 -3.34 4.01
CA LYS A 91 -7.56 -2.02 3.86
C LYS A 91 -6.60 -1.72 5.02
N VAL A 92 -5.29 -1.62 4.74
CA VAL A 92 -4.27 -1.26 5.73
C VAL A 92 -3.91 0.22 5.59
N ILE A 93 -4.18 1.02 6.62
CA ILE A 93 -3.92 2.47 6.67
C ILE A 93 -2.74 2.71 7.62
N LEU A 94 -1.66 3.33 7.10
CA LEU A 94 -0.51 3.73 7.91
C LEU A 94 -0.62 5.21 8.31
N LEU A 95 -0.76 5.50 9.60
CA LEU A 95 -0.57 6.82 10.18
C LEU A 95 0.91 6.94 10.57
N GLN A 96 1.68 7.71 9.84
CA GLN A 96 3.11 7.87 10.07
C GLN A 96 3.43 9.26 10.59
N ALA A 97 3.85 9.37 11.85
CA ALA A 97 4.35 10.63 12.37
C ALA A 97 5.59 11.08 11.58
N LEU A 98 5.66 12.39 11.28
CA LEU A 98 6.69 12.96 10.40
C LEU A 98 8.10 12.68 10.94
N PRO A 99 8.91 11.86 10.27
CA PRO A 99 10.28 11.57 10.69
C PRO A 99 11.25 12.63 10.17
N LYS A 100 12.47 12.65 10.71
CA LYS A 100 13.55 13.49 10.20
C LYS A 100 14.10 13.02 8.86
N GLY A 101 14.58 13.99 8.07
CA GLY A 101 15.30 13.71 6.82
C GLY A 101 14.44 13.05 5.75
N GLU A 102 15.03 12.08 5.07
CA GLU A 102 14.38 11.37 3.93
C GLU A 102 13.72 10.05 4.33
N LYS A 103 13.63 9.75 5.63
CA LYS A 103 13.07 8.47 6.12
C LYS A 103 11.63 8.25 5.69
N MET A 104 10.84 9.33 5.56
CA MET A 104 9.46 9.23 5.09
C MET A 104 9.38 8.59 3.70
N GLU A 105 10.34 8.87 2.83
CA GLU A 105 10.39 8.32 1.47
C GLU A 105 10.63 6.81 1.50
N LEU A 106 11.55 6.34 2.36
CA LEU A 106 11.78 4.92 2.59
C LEU A 106 10.55 4.23 3.19
N ILE A 107 9.92 4.86 4.20
CA ILE A 107 8.72 4.31 4.85
C ILE A 107 7.60 4.15 3.83
N ILE A 108 7.33 5.17 3.00
CA ILE A 108 6.31 5.12 1.96
C ILE A 108 6.59 3.98 0.98
N GLN A 109 7.83 3.91 0.46
CA GLN A 109 8.22 2.85 -0.46
C GLN A 109 7.93 1.48 0.13
N LYS A 110 8.37 1.22 1.37
CA LYS A 110 8.20 -0.09 2.00
C LYS A 110 6.77 -0.35 2.45
N ALA A 111 6.03 0.68 2.87
CA ALA A 111 4.62 0.54 3.20
C ALA A 111 3.79 0.12 1.97
N VAL A 112 4.09 0.70 0.81
CA VAL A 112 3.46 0.31 -0.46
C VAL A 112 3.81 -1.14 -0.81
N GLU A 113 5.07 -1.53 -0.76
CA GLU A 113 5.51 -2.91 -1.02
C GLU A 113 4.84 -3.93 -0.07
N LEU A 114 4.52 -3.53 1.16
CA LEU A 114 3.91 -4.34 2.21
C LEU A 114 2.38 -4.24 2.27
N GLY A 115 1.74 -3.72 1.23
CA GLY A 115 0.28 -3.77 1.07
C GLY A 115 -0.50 -2.62 1.72
N ALA A 116 0.14 -1.58 2.27
CA ALA A 116 -0.59 -0.41 2.73
C ALA A 116 -1.40 0.20 1.58
N SER A 117 -2.66 0.54 1.83
CA SER A 117 -3.58 1.12 0.85
C SER A 117 -3.70 2.64 0.97
N GLU A 118 -3.32 3.19 2.12
CA GLU A 118 -3.34 4.64 2.39
C GLU A 118 -2.26 4.98 3.41
N ILE A 119 -1.60 6.12 3.23
CA ILE A 119 -0.59 6.62 4.17
C ILE A 119 -0.97 8.05 4.57
N ILE A 120 -1.12 8.26 5.88
CA ILE A 120 -1.50 9.52 6.50
C ILE A 120 -0.26 10.09 7.21
N PRO A 121 0.42 11.11 6.64
CA PRO A 121 1.46 11.83 7.35
C PRO A 121 0.86 12.57 8.54
N LEU A 122 1.38 12.32 9.75
CA LEU A 122 0.82 12.80 11.03
C LEU A 122 1.73 13.83 11.69
N GLU A 123 1.20 14.96 12.12
CA GLU A 123 1.86 15.87 13.05
C GLU A 123 1.72 15.33 14.48
N SER A 124 2.86 15.05 15.12
CA SER A 124 2.95 14.60 16.52
C SER A 124 3.82 15.56 17.31
N GLU A 125 3.61 15.62 18.61
CA GLU A 125 4.28 16.57 19.52
C GLU A 125 5.81 16.49 19.43
N ASN A 126 6.36 15.29 19.35
CA ASN A 126 7.80 15.07 19.27
C ASN A 126 8.34 15.07 17.84
N CYS A 127 7.55 15.47 16.84
CA CYS A 127 8.04 15.71 15.48
C CYS A 127 8.90 16.95 15.43
N ILE A 128 10.15 16.80 14.99
CA ILE A 128 11.04 17.96 14.74
C ILE A 128 10.67 18.64 13.41
N VAL A 129 10.18 17.86 12.46
CA VAL A 129 9.78 18.35 11.14
C VAL A 129 8.38 18.92 11.24
N GLN A 130 8.21 20.17 10.82
CA GLN A 130 6.93 20.83 10.66
C GLN A 130 6.73 21.19 9.20
N LEU A 131 5.63 20.72 8.61
CA LEU A 131 5.29 20.95 7.22
C LEU A 131 3.95 21.70 7.16
N LYS A 132 3.96 22.92 6.60
CA LYS A 132 2.76 23.76 6.47
C LYS A 132 2.66 24.39 5.09
N GLY A 133 1.44 24.65 4.66
CA GLY A 133 1.14 25.33 3.39
C GLY A 133 1.79 24.65 2.17
N ASP A 134 2.32 25.46 1.26
CA ASP A 134 2.90 24.99 -0.01
C ASP A 134 4.04 23.99 0.16
N LYS A 135 4.79 24.06 1.28
CA LYS A 135 5.87 23.10 1.55
C LYS A 135 5.31 21.70 1.85
N ALA A 136 4.22 21.63 2.59
CA ALA A 136 3.53 20.36 2.87
C ALA A 136 2.99 19.74 1.59
N GLU A 137 2.34 20.54 0.74
CA GLU A 137 1.77 20.05 -0.51
C GLU A 137 2.85 19.59 -1.51
N LYS A 138 3.94 20.34 -1.67
CA LYS A 138 5.09 19.91 -2.49
C LYS A 138 5.69 18.58 -2.01
N LYS A 139 5.79 18.40 -0.70
CA LYS A 139 6.25 17.10 -0.12
C LYS A 139 5.24 16.00 -0.39
N ARG A 140 3.95 16.25 -0.18
CA ARG A 140 2.88 15.27 -0.44
C ARG A 140 2.90 14.79 -1.89
N LEU A 141 3.00 15.70 -2.87
CA LEU A 141 3.09 15.36 -4.29
C LEU A 141 4.34 14.51 -4.60
N ARG A 142 5.49 14.86 -4.02
CA ARG A 142 6.71 14.03 -4.15
C ARG A 142 6.51 12.64 -3.55
N TRP A 143 5.89 12.53 -2.39
CA TRP A 143 5.59 11.27 -1.72
C TRP A 143 4.58 10.42 -2.51
N GLN A 144 3.58 11.07 -3.14
CA GLN A 144 2.66 10.38 -4.02
C GLN A 144 3.37 9.77 -5.24
N GLY A 145 4.32 10.48 -5.83
CA GLY A 145 5.16 9.92 -6.91
C GLY A 145 6.01 8.72 -6.45
N ILE A 146 6.50 8.71 -5.20
CA ILE A 146 7.21 7.56 -4.63
C ILE A 146 6.25 6.37 -4.44
N SER A 147 5.04 6.62 -3.93
CA SER A 147 3.98 5.60 -3.82
C SER A 147 3.68 4.96 -5.18
N GLU A 148 3.52 5.77 -6.21
CA GLU A 148 3.27 5.30 -7.57
C GLU A 148 4.42 4.45 -8.12
N ALA A 149 5.67 4.92 -7.96
CA ALA A 149 6.85 4.17 -8.39
C ALA A 149 6.99 2.83 -7.67
N ALA A 150 6.71 2.81 -6.36
CA ALA A 150 6.73 1.60 -5.55
C ALA A 150 5.61 0.63 -5.96
N ALA A 151 4.39 1.10 -6.20
CA ALA A 151 3.27 0.28 -6.67
C ALA A 151 3.57 -0.38 -8.02
N LYS A 152 4.11 0.38 -8.98
CA LYS A 152 4.57 -0.16 -10.27
C LYS A 152 5.63 -1.26 -10.10
N GLN A 153 6.63 -1.02 -9.24
CA GLN A 153 7.73 -1.97 -9.00
C GLN A 153 7.25 -3.25 -8.29
N SER A 154 6.37 -3.13 -7.30
CA SER A 154 5.81 -4.25 -6.55
C SER A 154 4.64 -4.95 -7.26
N LYS A 155 4.27 -4.48 -8.45
CA LYS A 155 3.15 -5.00 -9.27
C LYS A 155 1.81 -4.94 -8.56
N ARG A 156 1.60 -3.91 -7.77
CA ARG A 156 0.31 -3.62 -7.16
C ARG A 156 -0.65 -3.05 -8.20
N SER A 157 -1.90 -3.40 -8.08
CA SER A 157 -2.98 -2.94 -8.96
C SER A 157 -3.61 -1.63 -8.50
N VAL A 158 -3.29 -1.23 -7.26
CA VAL A 158 -3.75 0.02 -6.64
C VAL A 158 -2.55 0.88 -6.23
N ILE A 159 -2.58 2.17 -6.53
CA ILE A 159 -1.61 3.14 -6.04
C ILE A 159 -2.09 3.67 -4.69
N PRO A 160 -1.38 3.39 -3.57
CA PRO A 160 -1.73 3.94 -2.27
C PRO A 160 -1.75 5.46 -2.25
N VAL A 161 -2.78 6.03 -1.64
CA VAL A 161 -2.95 7.48 -1.53
C VAL A 161 -2.11 8.03 -0.38
N ILE A 162 -1.38 9.11 -0.64
CA ILE A 162 -0.72 9.90 0.40
C ILE A 162 -1.64 11.10 0.70
N THR A 163 -2.22 11.12 1.89
CA THR A 163 -3.10 12.23 2.30
C THR A 163 -2.30 13.50 2.60
N PRO A 164 -2.95 14.66 2.69
CA PRO A 164 -2.34 15.83 3.30
C PRO A 164 -1.82 15.53 4.71
N VAL A 165 -0.80 16.29 5.15
CA VAL A 165 -0.31 16.21 6.53
C VAL A 165 -1.46 16.52 7.47
N SER A 166 -1.73 15.63 8.42
CA SER A 166 -2.90 15.67 9.28
C SER A 166 -2.53 15.91 10.73
N THR A 167 -3.36 16.66 11.43
CA THR A 167 -3.38 16.70 12.89
C THR A 167 -3.98 15.41 13.45
N TRP A 168 -3.80 15.15 14.75
CA TRP A 168 -4.43 14.00 15.43
C TRP A 168 -5.95 13.95 15.23
N LYS A 169 -6.64 15.10 15.32
CA LYS A 169 -8.09 15.18 15.15
C LYS A 169 -8.53 14.74 13.75
N GLU A 170 -7.83 15.20 12.74
CA GLU A 170 -8.10 14.84 11.34
C GLU A 170 -7.77 13.36 11.09
N ALA A 171 -6.62 12.90 11.56
CA ALA A 171 -6.19 11.51 11.42
C ALA A 171 -7.18 10.54 12.07
N PHE A 172 -7.65 10.83 13.30
CA PHE A 172 -8.68 10.02 13.96
C PHE A 172 -9.99 9.97 13.16
N SER A 173 -10.39 11.10 12.58
CA SER A 173 -11.59 11.15 11.74
C SER A 173 -11.46 10.27 10.49
N LEU A 174 -10.28 10.23 9.87
CA LEU A 174 -10.01 9.41 8.69
C LEU A 174 -10.07 7.91 9.00
N VAL A 175 -9.63 7.50 10.20
CA VAL A 175 -9.60 6.08 10.60
C VAL A 175 -10.69 5.69 11.60
N LYS A 176 -11.73 6.52 11.76
CA LYS A 176 -12.79 6.27 12.76
C LYS A 176 -13.47 4.91 12.60
N ASN A 177 -13.63 4.47 11.35
CA ASN A 177 -14.31 3.23 11.00
C ASN A 177 -13.34 2.03 10.91
N ALA A 178 -12.05 2.19 11.22
CA ALA A 178 -11.13 1.07 11.25
C ALA A 178 -11.51 0.12 12.39
N GLU A 179 -11.63 -1.18 12.07
CA GLU A 179 -12.03 -2.23 13.02
C GLU A 179 -10.91 -2.56 14.01
N ILE A 180 -9.67 -2.49 13.52
CA ILE A 180 -8.47 -2.68 14.33
C ILE A 180 -7.61 -1.42 14.22
N LYS A 181 -7.17 -0.89 15.36
CA LYS A 181 -6.28 0.27 15.43
C LYS A 181 -5.11 -0.05 16.33
N LEU A 182 -3.92 -0.14 15.78
CA LEU A 182 -2.69 -0.54 16.48
C LEU A 182 -1.72 0.63 16.58
N MET A 183 -1.05 0.74 17.74
CA MET A 183 -0.08 1.78 18.01
C MET A 183 1.14 1.17 18.72
N PRO A 184 2.25 0.87 18.02
CA PRO A 184 3.49 0.51 18.67
C PRO A 184 3.97 1.60 19.64
N TYR A 185 4.18 1.23 20.91
CA TYR A 185 4.59 2.13 21.97
C TYR A 185 5.62 1.49 22.89
N GLU A 186 6.77 2.13 23.05
CA GLU A 186 7.94 1.55 23.74
C GLU A 186 7.76 1.33 25.25
N ASN A 187 6.89 2.12 25.89
CA ASN A 187 6.65 2.04 27.32
C ASN A 187 5.61 0.98 27.70
N GLU A 188 5.00 0.30 26.74
CA GLU A 188 4.07 -0.78 27.00
C GLU A 188 4.85 -2.05 27.34
N LYS A 189 5.17 -2.21 28.66
CA LYS A 189 5.91 -3.36 29.16
C LYS A 189 5.02 -4.61 29.15
N GLY A 190 5.38 -5.57 28.33
CA GLY A 190 4.84 -6.93 28.42
C GLY A 190 3.73 -7.30 27.44
N VAL A 191 3.25 -6.37 26.65
CA VAL A 191 2.25 -6.63 25.62
C VAL A 191 2.92 -6.45 24.26
N GLY A 192 3.53 -7.52 23.73
CA GLY A 192 3.96 -7.55 22.33
C GLY A 192 2.74 -7.61 21.41
N PHE A 193 2.96 -7.81 20.12
CA PHE A 193 1.95 -8.47 19.31
C PHE A 193 1.64 -9.79 20.02
N THR A 194 0.63 -9.77 20.87
CA THR A 194 0.23 -10.97 21.58
C THR A 194 -0.43 -11.91 20.58
N LYS A 195 -0.56 -13.17 20.98
CA LYS A 195 -1.32 -14.13 20.16
C LYS A 195 -2.74 -13.62 19.88
N ASP A 196 -3.32 -12.87 20.81
CA ASP A 196 -4.70 -12.37 20.69
C ASP A 196 -4.81 -11.25 19.63
N GLU A 197 -3.86 -10.29 19.59
CA GLU A 197 -3.88 -9.26 18.54
C GLU A 197 -3.56 -9.84 17.15
N LEU A 198 -2.69 -10.85 17.09
CA LEU A 198 -2.43 -11.54 15.82
C LEU A 198 -3.65 -12.32 15.33
N LEU A 199 -4.39 -12.96 16.24
CA LEU A 199 -5.66 -13.61 15.92
C LEU A 199 -6.71 -12.62 15.42
N LEU A 200 -6.81 -11.43 16.03
CA LEU A 200 -7.72 -10.38 15.54
C LEU A 200 -7.36 -9.94 14.12
N VAL A 201 -6.06 -9.84 13.80
CA VAL A 201 -5.62 -9.50 12.43
C VAL A 201 -5.96 -10.63 11.45
N GLU A 202 -5.75 -11.90 11.82
CA GLU A 202 -6.14 -13.06 11.01
C GLU A 202 -7.66 -13.08 10.76
N GLU A 203 -8.48 -12.90 11.80
CA GLU A 203 -9.94 -12.85 11.70
C GLU A 203 -10.41 -11.68 10.79
N LEU A 204 -9.69 -10.56 10.81
CA LEU A 204 -9.98 -9.45 9.91
C LEU A 204 -9.63 -9.80 8.45
N GLY A 205 -8.55 -10.53 8.23
CA GLY A 205 -8.14 -11.00 6.90
C GLY A 205 -9.17 -11.95 6.25
N GLU A 206 -9.84 -12.77 7.08
CA GLU A 206 -10.92 -13.66 6.62
C GLU A 206 -12.18 -12.89 6.18
N LYS A 207 -12.37 -11.66 6.66
CA LYS A 207 -13.51 -10.81 6.30
C LYS A 207 -13.18 -10.01 5.03
N SER A 208 -14.05 -10.05 4.06
CA SER A 208 -13.92 -9.16 2.90
C SER A 208 -14.22 -7.71 3.29
N GLY A 209 -13.31 -6.79 2.99
CA GLY A 209 -13.51 -5.35 3.17
C GLY A 209 -13.20 -4.79 4.57
N GLY A 210 -12.50 -5.54 5.43
CA GLY A 210 -12.05 -5.03 6.74
C GLY A 210 -11.04 -3.88 6.63
N THR A 211 -10.92 -3.08 7.69
CA THR A 211 -9.97 -1.96 7.75
C THR A 211 -9.13 -2.01 9.01
N LEU A 212 -7.80 -1.92 8.85
CA LEU A 212 -6.83 -1.84 9.93
C LEU A 212 -6.06 -0.53 9.85
N ALA A 213 -5.92 0.18 10.97
CA ALA A 213 -5.08 1.37 11.09
C ALA A 213 -3.86 1.08 11.97
N LEU A 214 -2.67 1.42 11.47
CA LEU A 214 -1.40 1.31 12.19
C LEU A 214 -0.83 2.71 12.39
N CYS A 215 -0.54 3.11 13.63
CA CYS A 215 0.01 4.43 13.95
C CYS A 215 1.45 4.31 14.46
N ILE A 216 2.41 4.90 13.74
CA ILE A 216 3.86 4.84 14.04
C ILE A 216 4.36 6.22 14.46
N GLY A 217 5.08 6.28 15.57
CA GLY A 217 5.65 7.50 16.14
C GLY A 217 6.90 8.02 15.41
N PRO A 218 7.28 9.29 15.69
CA PRO A 218 8.54 9.85 15.25
C PRO A 218 9.72 9.28 16.07
N GLU A 219 10.93 9.75 15.82
CA GLU A 219 12.13 9.31 16.58
C GLU A 219 12.06 9.61 18.09
N GLY A 220 11.31 10.61 18.49
CA GLY A 220 11.07 10.93 19.92
C GLY A 220 9.93 10.14 20.54
N GLY A 221 9.29 9.24 19.82
CA GLY A 221 8.10 8.50 20.26
C GLY A 221 6.87 9.40 20.42
N PHE A 222 5.79 8.84 20.90
CA PHE A 222 4.57 9.58 21.27
C PHE A 222 4.64 10.08 22.70
N SER A 223 4.05 11.25 22.96
CA SER A 223 3.86 11.72 24.35
C SER A 223 2.79 10.85 25.06
N LYS A 224 2.80 10.86 26.39
CA LYS A 224 1.79 10.13 27.17
C LYS A 224 0.38 10.63 26.87
N GLU A 225 0.24 11.92 26.67
CA GLU A 225 -1.00 12.60 26.35
C GLU A 225 -1.54 12.18 24.97
N GLU A 226 -0.66 11.99 23.99
CA GLU A 226 -1.02 11.49 22.65
C GLU A 226 -1.50 10.03 22.74
N VAL A 227 -0.78 9.18 23.47
CA VAL A 227 -1.16 7.77 23.66
C VAL A 227 -2.52 7.66 24.36
N GLU A 228 -2.76 8.44 25.41
CA GLU A 228 -4.06 8.42 26.12
C GLU A 228 -5.21 8.93 25.23
N LYS A 229 -4.96 9.92 24.36
CA LYS A 229 -5.94 10.34 23.34
C LYS A 229 -6.21 9.22 22.33
N ALA A 230 -5.16 8.57 21.83
CA ALA A 230 -5.29 7.47 20.89
C ALA A 230 -6.04 6.28 21.47
N LYS A 231 -5.79 5.92 22.74
CA LYS A 231 -6.55 4.88 23.46
C LYS A 231 -8.05 5.19 23.51
N LYS A 232 -8.43 6.45 23.75
CA LYS A 232 -9.85 6.87 23.76
C LYS A 232 -10.50 6.73 22.38
N GLU A 233 -9.73 6.80 21.31
CA GLU A 233 -10.16 6.60 19.92
C GLU A 233 -10.06 5.11 19.49
N GLY A 234 -9.78 4.21 20.44
CA GLY A 234 -9.75 2.77 20.21
C GLY A 234 -8.42 2.22 19.71
N PHE A 235 -7.33 2.99 19.75
CA PHE A 235 -6.01 2.44 19.45
C PHE A 235 -5.51 1.55 20.58
N LEU A 236 -5.03 0.37 20.21
CA LEU A 236 -4.40 -0.58 21.12
C LEU A 236 -2.88 -0.36 21.10
N PRO A 237 -2.28 0.06 22.22
CA PRO A 237 -0.84 0.11 22.33
C PRO A 237 -0.26 -1.30 22.28
N ILE A 238 0.73 -1.51 21.41
CA ILE A 238 1.40 -2.80 21.26
C ILE A 238 2.92 -2.62 21.37
N SER A 239 3.65 -3.69 21.65
CA SER A 239 5.12 -3.69 21.62
C SER A 239 5.63 -4.43 20.41
N LEU A 240 6.68 -3.94 19.77
CA LEU A 240 7.42 -4.63 18.69
C LEU A 240 8.65 -5.39 19.21
N GLY A 241 8.64 -5.73 20.50
CA GLY A 241 9.70 -6.51 21.16
C GLY A 241 10.53 -5.67 22.14
N LYS A 242 11.58 -6.29 22.69
CA LYS A 242 12.39 -5.72 23.78
C LYS A 242 13.37 -4.61 23.36
N ARG A 243 13.58 -4.42 22.08
CA ARG A 243 14.53 -3.41 21.53
C ARG A 243 13.77 -2.19 21.05
N ILE A 244 14.36 -1.02 21.27
CA ILE A 244 13.86 0.22 20.67
C ILE A 244 14.18 0.18 19.18
N LEU A 245 13.14 0.25 18.35
CA LEU A 245 13.27 0.31 16.90
C LEU A 245 13.27 1.77 16.42
N ARG A 246 14.04 2.06 15.38
CA ARG A 246 13.89 3.32 14.67
C ARG A 246 12.52 3.38 13.99
N THR A 247 12.01 4.60 13.78
CA THR A 247 10.65 4.80 13.23
C THR A 247 10.43 4.06 11.91
N GLU A 248 11.41 4.09 11.00
CA GLU A 248 11.38 3.35 9.75
C GLU A 248 11.37 1.84 9.96
N THR A 249 12.15 1.34 10.93
CA THR A 249 12.17 -0.09 11.26
C THR A 249 10.86 -0.52 11.92
N ALA A 250 10.29 0.30 12.78
CA ALA A 250 9.02 0.02 13.43
C ALA A 250 7.87 -0.10 12.41
N ALA A 251 7.81 0.84 11.46
CA ALA A 251 6.83 0.82 10.38
C ALA A 251 6.93 -0.46 9.53
N ILE A 252 8.14 -0.78 9.05
CA ILE A 252 8.39 -1.95 8.21
C ILE A 252 8.08 -3.24 8.97
N THR A 253 8.54 -3.37 10.22
CA THR A 253 8.32 -4.57 11.04
C THR A 253 6.84 -4.80 11.32
N ALA A 254 6.11 -3.76 11.75
CA ALA A 254 4.68 -3.88 12.04
C ALA A 254 3.86 -4.21 10.79
N LEU A 255 4.13 -3.53 9.67
CA LEU A 255 3.45 -3.80 8.41
C LEU A 255 3.75 -5.21 7.89
N SER A 256 5.00 -5.69 8.00
CA SER A 256 5.36 -7.05 7.59
C SER A 256 4.60 -8.11 8.39
N LEU A 257 4.49 -7.94 9.72
CA LEU A 257 3.72 -8.85 10.57
C LEU A 257 2.23 -8.84 10.19
N ILE A 258 1.66 -7.65 10.02
CA ILE A 258 0.25 -7.50 9.63
C ILE A 258 0.00 -8.16 8.26
N MET A 259 0.80 -7.84 7.25
CA MET A 259 0.67 -8.41 5.90
C MET A 259 0.72 -9.93 5.93
N MET A 260 1.71 -10.51 6.62
CA MET A 260 1.85 -11.97 6.70
C MET A 260 0.64 -12.65 7.35
N HIS A 261 0.06 -12.04 8.38
CA HIS A 261 -1.12 -12.61 9.03
C HIS A 261 -2.40 -12.42 8.20
N LEU A 262 -2.51 -11.33 7.44
CA LEU A 262 -3.62 -11.13 6.51
C LEU A 262 -3.55 -12.09 5.31
N GLU A 263 -2.37 -12.38 4.78
CA GLU A 263 -2.21 -13.25 3.60
C GLU A 263 -2.21 -14.75 3.94
N PHE A 264 -1.57 -15.13 5.06
CA PHE A 264 -1.40 -16.55 5.41
C PHE A 264 -2.41 -17.07 6.43
N GLY A 265 -3.17 -16.21 7.10
CA GLY A 265 -4.31 -16.60 7.96
C GLY A 265 -5.41 -17.31 7.17
N GLU A 266 -5.56 -17.01 5.88
CA GLU A 266 -6.52 -17.65 4.97
C GLU A 266 -6.24 -19.13 4.68
N SER A 267 -5.08 -19.66 5.06
CA SER A 267 -4.65 -21.03 4.68
C SER A 267 -5.24 -22.16 5.52
N LYS A 268 -6.16 -21.90 6.45
CA LYS A 268 -6.73 -22.93 7.33
C LYS A 268 -7.81 -23.81 6.69
N GLU A 269 -8.39 -23.39 5.55
CA GLU A 269 -9.38 -24.21 4.83
C GLU A 269 -8.78 -25.28 3.89
N ALA A 270 -7.47 -25.33 3.75
CA ALA A 270 -6.78 -26.29 2.86
C ALA A 270 -6.06 -27.43 3.61
N ARG A 271 -6.49 -27.76 4.86
CA ARG A 271 -5.97 -28.94 5.59
C ARG A 271 -7.08 -29.88 6.00
#